data_cf9a5e552e54ce95b4dd2ad5982169a4
#
_entry.id   cf9a5e552e54ce95b4dd2ad5982169a4
#
_cell.length_a   1.000
_cell.length_b   1.000
_cell.length_c   1.000
_cell.angle_alpha   90.00
_cell.angle_beta   90.00
_cell.angle_gamma   90.00
#
_symmetry.space_group_name_H-M   'P 1'
#
loop_
_entity.id
_entity.type
_entity.pdbx_description
1 polymer ?
#
loop_
_entity_poly.entity_id
_entity_poly.type
_entity_poly.pdbx_seq_one_letter_code
_entity_poly.pdbx_strand_id
1 'polypeptide(L)'
;MYIKRYVEQTILDAAASFPCIVIYGPRQVGKSTTINMLFGDKIPMVTLDDAEDRALAINNPRLFLEQYGWPVIIDEIQKAPNLLDEIKIKIDEQRLVWLRNNEKRQIMYILTGSNRFELQEGISDSLAGRCGVIEMLSLSQAEKYAYPNNLFSADIQKLIALERSKKISYRTRREIYQDIFNGGMPDIFTGISKRDIYFKAYVDTYIEKDVRKLIAASSEIQFRNFISIVALRTAQELHYDEIARNVGIDVRTCKKWISILETSGIIYLLQPYMANISNRIIKAPKMYFLDTGLCAYLCKWPDAEMLEKCAMSGAFYETYIVSELVKNFYAHGKTPKDFLFYYRDTDQKEIDLLYVDGSNICPIEIKQGIAPKKATKNFSVLDKYHLNITTGLVIDSCDKIRPINEQTYYIPVYLI
;
A
#
# COMPACT_ATOMS: atom_id res chain seq x y z
N MET A 1 12.13 16.47 10.61
CA MET A 1 12.08 15.40 11.66
C MET A 1 11.80 14.08 10.95
N TYR A 2 12.62 13.04 11.17
CA TYR A 2 12.37 11.71 10.60
C TYR A 2 11.27 11.00 11.40
N ILE A 3 10.34 10.36 10.69
CA ILE A 3 9.30 9.53 11.29
C ILE A 3 9.72 8.08 11.10
N LYS A 4 9.89 7.36 12.19
CA LYS A 4 10.27 5.95 12.15
C LYS A 4 9.23 5.14 11.39
N ARG A 5 9.70 4.36 10.40
CA ARG A 5 8.83 3.55 9.55
C ARG A 5 8.74 2.13 10.09
N TYR A 6 7.56 1.55 10.05
CA TYR A 6 7.38 0.18 10.54
C TYR A 6 7.98 -0.87 9.61
N VAL A 7 8.12 -0.54 8.34
CA VAL A 7 8.81 -1.37 7.36
C VAL A 7 10.32 -1.50 7.60
N GLU A 8 10.93 -0.68 8.46
CA GLU A 8 12.38 -0.72 8.73
C GLU A 8 12.87 -2.09 9.19
N GLN A 9 12.10 -2.77 10.08
CA GLN A 9 12.47 -4.11 10.52
C GLN A 9 12.44 -5.11 9.37
N THR A 10 11.41 -5.06 8.53
CA THR A 10 11.29 -5.90 7.33
C THR A 10 12.45 -5.66 6.36
N ILE A 11 12.89 -4.41 6.20
CA ILE A 11 14.05 -4.05 5.38
C ILE A 11 15.32 -4.68 5.95
N LEU A 12 15.55 -4.57 7.27
CA LEU A 12 16.73 -5.15 7.94
C LEU A 12 16.74 -6.67 7.85
N ASP A 13 15.60 -7.32 8.06
CA ASP A 13 15.47 -8.78 7.97
C ASP A 13 15.70 -9.29 6.52
N ALA A 14 15.22 -8.54 5.53
CA ALA A 14 15.47 -8.83 4.12
C ALA A 14 16.95 -8.61 3.75
N ALA A 15 17.59 -7.54 4.23
CA ALA A 15 19.02 -7.28 4.02
C ALA A 15 19.93 -8.34 4.66
N ALA A 16 19.48 -8.94 5.77
CA ALA A 16 20.18 -10.07 6.39
C ALA A 16 19.99 -11.40 5.62
N SER A 17 18.92 -11.51 4.83
CA SER A 17 18.52 -12.74 4.15
C SER A 17 18.97 -12.81 2.69
N PHE A 18 19.05 -11.66 2.00
CA PHE A 18 19.30 -11.55 0.58
C PHE A 18 20.53 -10.70 0.25
N PRO A 19 21.30 -11.03 -0.79
CA PRO A 19 22.40 -10.19 -1.29
C PRO A 19 21.92 -8.92 -1.98
N CYS A 20 20.66 -8.85 -2.39
CA CYS A 20 20.01 -7.67 -2.95
C CYS A 20 18.65 -7.46 -2.30
N ILE A 21 18.28 -6.22 -2.04
CA ILE A 21 16.92 -5.84 -1.68
C ILE A 21 16.42 -4.73 -2.60
N VAL A 22 15.14 -4.76 -2.90
CA VAL A 22 14.47 -3.75 -3.72
C VAL A 22 13.32 -3.15 -2.93
N ILE A 23 13.37 -1.85 -2.72
CA ILE A 23 12.31 -1.09 -2.05
C ILE A 23 11.59 -0.25 -3.11
N TYR A 24 10.33 -0.56 -3.34
CA TYR A 24 9.50 0.19 -4.28
C TYR A 24 8.23 0.74 -3.61
N GLY A 25 7.57 1.65 -4.29
CA GLY A 25 6.31 2.27 -3.81
C GLY A 25 6.12 3.67 -4.39
N PRO A 26 4.99 4.32 -4.12
CA PRO A 26 4.69 5.65 -4.65
C PRO A 26 5.82 6.66 -4.41
N ARG A 27 5.87 7.71 -5.23
CA ARG A 27 6.83 8.81 -5.03
C ARG A 27 6.53 9.52 -3.71
N GLN A 28 7.57 10.11 -3.12
CA GLN A 28 7.49 10.98 -1.93
C GLN A 28 6.94 10.30 -0.66
N VAL A 29 6.90 8.96 -0.62
CA VAL A 29 6.55 8.21 0.61
C VAL A 29 7.73 8.04 1.57
N GLY A 30 8.94 8.51 1.20
CA GLY A 30 10.13 8.51 2.04
C GLY A 30 11.08 7.32 1.85
N LYS A 31 11.07 6.61 0.70
CA LYS A 31 11.95 5.46 0.42
C LYS A 31 13.43 5.77 0.62
N SER A 32 13.95 6.72 -0.17
CA SER A 32 15.38 7.11 -0.12
C SER A 32 15.76 7.64 1.26
N THR A 33 14.86 8.40 1.91
CA THR A 33 15.08 8.88 3.29
C THR A 33 15.20 7.73 4.28
N THR A 34 14.29 6.75 4.24
CA THR A 34 14.31 5.59 5.14
C THR A 34 15.58 4.75 4.94
N ILE A 35 15.96 4.49 3.68
CA ILE A 35 17.17 3.74 3.36
C ILE A 35 18.42 4.50 3.82
N ASN A 36 18.48 5.80 3.61
CA ASN A 36 19.59 6.62 4.09
C ASN A 36 19.69 6.63 5.62
N MET A 37 18.56 6.67 6.33
CA MET A 37 18.54 6.58 7.81
C MET A 37 19.00 5.22 8.34
N LEU A 38 18.71 4.13 7.60
CA LEU A 38 19.12 2.78 8.01
C LEU A 38 20.57 2.44 7.68
N PHE A 39 21.07 2.90 6.54
CA PHE A 39 22.30 2.42 5.95
C PHE A 39 23.28 3.52 5.53
N GLY A 40 22.84 4.79 5.42
CA GLY A 40 23.61 5.87 4.81
C GLY A 40 24.96 6.18 5.48
N ASP A 41 25.12 5.90 6.79
CA ASP A 41 26.39 6.03 7.49
C ASP A 41 27.41 4.93 7.14
N LYS A 42 26.96 3.82 6.54
CA LYS A 42 27.76 2.61 6.31
C LYS A 42 27.88 2.22 4.85
N ILE A 43 26.90 2.59 4.03
CA ILE A 43 26.80 2.17 2.65
C ILE A 43 26.66 3.42 1.76
N PRO A 44 27.55 3.62 0.78
CA PRO A 44 27.47 4.77 -0.13
C PRO A 44 26.18 4.69 -0.97
N MET A 45 25.61 5.85 -1.27
CA MET A 45 24.40 6.00 -2.08
C MET A 45 24.70 6.75 -3.37
N VAL A 46 24.28 6.18 -4.48
CA VAL A 46 24.30 6.79 -5.81
C VAL A 46 22.87 6.92 -6.32
N THR A 47 22.53 8.03 -6.96
CA THR A 47 21.21 8.24 -7.55
C THR A 47 21.29 8.34 -9.07
N LEU A 48 20.45 7.58 -9.76
CA LEU A 48 20.31 7.66 -11.21
C LEU A 48 19.49 8.89 -11.67
N ASP A 49 19.16 9.81 -10.75
CA ASP A 49 18.73 11.17 -11.09
C ASP A 49 19.88 12.00 -11.65
N ASP A 50 21.09 11.74 -11.19
CA ASP A 50 22.29 12.31 -11.78
C ASP A 50 22.46 11.84 -13.23
N ALA A 51 22.80 12.77 -14.13
CA ALA A 51 22.84 12.50 -15.57
C ALA A 51 24.10 11.71 -15.97
N GLU A 52 25.23 11.94 -15.30
CA GLU A 52 26.50 11.28 -15.60
C GLU A 52 26.45 9.84 -15.12
N ASP A 53 26.04 9.61 -13.88
CA ASP A 53 25.86 8.28 -13.32
C ASP A 53 24.83 7.45 -14.09
N ARG A 54 23.72 8.07 -14.48
CA ARG A 54 22.70 7.42 -15.31
C ARG A 54 23.26 7.05 -16.69
N ALA A 55 24.00 7.94 -17.33
CA ALA A 55 24.61 7.66 -18.64
C ALA A 55 25.62 6.51 -18.54
N LEU A 56 26.44 6.48 -17.50
CA LEU A 56 27.37 5.38 -17.25
C LEU A 56 26.63 4.06 -17.00
N ALA A 57 25.60 4.07 -16.14
CA ALA A 57 24.79 2.89 -15.83
C ALA A 57 24.07 2.30 -17.06
N ILE A 58 23.63 3.17 -18.01
CA ILE A 58 22.97 2.72 -19.25
C ILE A 58 24.00 2.21 -20.27
N ASN A 59 25.09 2.94 -20.50
CA ASN A 59 26.02 2.65 -21.59
C ASN A 59 27.06 1.59 -21.22
N ASN A 60 27.45 1.53 -19.94
CA ASN A 60 28.43 0.55 -19.43
C ASN A 60 28.07 0.11 -17.99
N PRO A 61 27.04 -0.74 -17.81
CA PRO A 61 26.58 -1.19 -16.50
C PRO A 61 27.68 -1.85 -15.65
N ARG A 62 28.55 -2.60 -16.31
CA ARG A 62 29.67 -3.28 -15.64
C ARG A 62 30.64 -2.28 -15.03
N LEU A 63 31.07 -1.27 -15.79
CA LEU A 63 31.98 -0.23 -15.31
C LEU A 63 31.33 0.58 -14.17
N PHE A 64 30.02 0.86 -14.27
CA PHE A 64 29.28 1.51 -13.19
C PHE A 64 29.39 0.72 -11.88
N LEU A 65 29.12 -0.59 -11.91
CA LEU A 65 29.22 -1.44 -10.72
C LEU A 65 30.67 -1.62 -10.22
N GLU A 66 31.66 -1.60 -11.12
CA GLU A 66 33.07 -1.63 -10.74
C GLU A 66 33.53 -0.31 -10.07
N GLN A 67 32.99 0.83 -10.54
CA GLN A 67 33.32 2.15 -9.95
C GLN A 67 32.79 2.30 -8.52
N TYR A 68 31.53 1.89 -8.28
CA TYR A 68 30.90 2.04 -6.96
C TYR A 68 31.16 0.87 -6.01
N GLY A 69 31.48 -0.30 -6.54
CA GLY A 69 31.70 -1.51 -5.76
C GLY A 69 30.40 -2.01 -5.08
N TRP A 70 30.59 -2.80 -4.01
CA TRP A 70 29.51 -3.22 -3.12
C TRP A 70 30.04 -3.29 -1.67
N PRO A 71 29.20 -3.04 -0.62
CA PRO A 71 27.77 -2.73 -0.72
C PRO A 71 27.50 -1.30 -1.22
N VAL A 72 26.43 -1.13 -2.01
CA VAL A 72 26.00 0.17 -2.55
C VAL A 72 24.48 0.31 -2.59
N ILE A 73 23.98 1.53 -2.32
CA ILE A 73 22.58 1.91 -2.49
C ILE A 73 22.45 2.58 -3.88
N ILE A 74 21.54 2.06 -4.72
CA ILE A 74 21.27 2.63 -6.04
C ILE A 74 19.81 3.13 -6.06
N ASP A 75 19.66 4.45 -6.08
CA ASP A 75 18.35 5.10 -6.07
C ASP A 75 17.81 5.30 -7.50
N GLU A 76 16.49 5.15 -7.69
CA GLU A 76 15.77 5.28 -8.96
C GLU A 76 16.25 4.29 -10.04
N ILE A 77 16.49 3.02 -9.67
CA ILE A 77 17.04 1.95 -10.52
C ILE A 77 16.27 1.76 -11.84
N GLN A 78 14.96 2.08 -11.90
CA GLN A 78 14.18 1.99 -13.13
C GLN A 78 14.68 2.89 -14.27
N LYS A 79 15.58 3.84 -14.00
CA LYS A 79 16.20 4.70 -15.02
C LYS A 79 17.32 4.02 -15.81
N ALA A 80 17.84 2.89 -15.30
CA ALA A 80 18.82 2.05 -15.99
C ALA A 80 18.48 0.55 -15.77
N PRO A 81 17.40 0.02 -16.36
CA PRO A 81 16.92 -1.32 -16.08
C PRO A 81 17.91 -2.42 -16.50
N ASN A 82 18.75 -2.18 -17.50
CA ASN A 82 19.83 -3.07 -17.93
C ASN A 82 20.88 -3.33 -16.84
N LEU A 83 20.96 -2.48 -15.82
CA LEU A 83 21.86 -2.68 -14.68
C LEU A 83 21.46 -3.92 -13.86
N LEU A 84 20.20 -4.33 -13.87
CA LEU A 84 19.69 -5.51 -13.14
C LEU A 84 20.35 -6.82 -13.62
N ASP A 85 20.63 -6.94 -14.91
CA ASP A 85 21.32 -8.11 -15.48
C ASP A 85 22.75 -8.21 -14.98
N GLU A 86 23.48 -7.09 -14.94
CA GLU A 86 24.86 -7.08 -14.44
C GLU A 86 24.90 -7.31 -12.92
N ILE A 87 23.95 -6.75 -12.16
CA ILE A 87 23.79 -7.04 -10.72
C ILE A 87 23.59 -8.54 -10.49
N LYS A 88 22.76 -9.20 -11.30
CA LYS A 88 22.58 -10.66 -11.26
C LYS A 88 23.89 -11.40 -11.41
N ILE A 89 24.68 -11.05 -12.43
CA ILE A 89 25.97 -11.69 -12.70
C ILE A 89 26.90 -11.54 -11.50
N LYS A 90 27.03 -10.32 -10.96
CA LYS A 90 27.86 -10.03 -9.79
C LYS A 90 27.43 -10.80 -8.54
N ILE A 91 26.13 -10.92 -8.31
CA ILE A 91 25.58 -11.73 -7.20
C ILE A 91 25.93 -13.20 -7.37
N ASP A 92 25.76 -13.76 -8.57
CA ASP A 92 26.04 -15.18 -8.82
C ASP A 92 27.54 -15.50 -8.67
N GLU A 93 28.41 -14.63 -9.19
CA GLU A 93 29.87 -14.74 -8.98
C GLU A 93 30.22 -14.73 -7.49
N GLN A 94 29.68 -13.77 -6.72
CA GLN A 94 29.98 -13.63 -5.30
C GLN A 94 29.40 -14.80 -4.47
N ARG A 95 28.23 -15.33 -4.84
CA ARG A 95 27.65 -16.51 -4.18
C ARG A 95 28.59 -17.74 -4.27
N LEU A 96 29.25 -17.93 -5.41
CA LEU A 96 30.23 -19.01 -5.56
C LEU A 96 31.46 -18.81 -4.66
N VAL A 97 31.92 -17.56 -4.46
CA VAL A 97 33.00 -17.24 -3.53
C VAL A 97 32.59 -17.55 -2.10
N TRP A 98 31.43 -17.08 -1.66
CA TRP A 98 30.93 -17.37 -0.30
C TRP A 98 30.78 -18.88 -0.04
N LEU A 99 30.29 -19.65 -1.02
CA LEU A 99 30.17 -21.11 -0.89
C LEU A 99 31.53 -21.79 -0.77
N ARG A 100 32.54 -21.37 -1.57
CA ARG A 100 33.89 -21.93 -1.52
C ARG A 100 34.59 -21.63 -0.21
N ASN A 101 34.40 -20.42 0.33
CA ASN A 101 35.08 -19.95 1.54
C ASN A 101 34.30 -20.24 2.81
N ASN A 102 33.11 -20.86 2.74
CA ASN A 102 32.19 -21.05 3.86
C ASN A 102 31.82 -19.73 4.57
N GLU A 103 31.68 -18.66 3.80
CA GLU A 103 31.33 -17.32 4.30
C GLU A 103 29.82 -17.11 4.33
N LYS A 104 29.36 -16.24 5.26
CA LYS A 104 27.96 -15.83 5.32
C LYS A 104 27.64 -14.85 4.16
N ARG A 105 26.44 -14.95 3.65
CA ARG A 105 25.91 -13.98 2.68
C ARG A 105 25.91 -12.58 3.29
N GLN A 106 26.21 -11.59 2.48
CA GLN A 106 26.19 -10.19 2.85
C GLN A 106 25.33 -9.42 1.85
N ILE A 107 24.77 -8.31 2.29
CA ILE A 107 24.08 -7.39 1.38
C ILE A 107 25.09 -6.76 0.41
N MET A 108 24.78 -6.80 -0.88
CA MET A 108 25.59 -6.19 -1.93
C MET A 108 24.90 -4.97 -2.51
N TYR A 109 23.59 -5.07 -2.77
CA TYR A 109 22.85 -4.01 -3.44
C TYR A 109 21.55 -3.71 -2.71
N ILE A 110 21.30 -2.40 -2.50
CA ILE A 110 20.03 -1.88 -2.01
C ILE A 110 19.49 -0.98 -3.11
N LEU A 111 18.40 -1.42 -3.74
CA LEU A 111 17.80 -0.74 -4.87
C LEU A 111 16.52 -0.04 -4.45
N THR A 112 16.30 1.18 -4.93
CA THR A 112 15.02 1.85 -4.74
C THR A 112 14.41 2.24 -6.08
N GLY A 113 13.09 2.34 -6.12
CA GLY A 113 12.39 2.80 -7.31
C GLY A 113 10.95 3.22 -7.06
N SER A 114 10.47 4.12 -7.88
CA SER A 114 9.11 4.68 -7.77
C SER A 114 8.10 4.03 -8.73
N ASN A 115 8.55 3.24 -9.70
CA ASN A 115 7.67 2.61 -10.69
C ASN A 115 7.76 1.08 -10.60
N ARG A 116 6.74 0.47 -9.98
CA ARG A 116 6.64 -0.98 -9.82
C ARG A 116 6.59 -1.71 -11.17
N PHE A 117 5.92 -1.14 -12.17
CA PHE A 117 5.72 -1.82 -13.47
C PHE A 117 7.06 -2.05 -14.19
N GLU A 118 7.87 -0.98 -14.34
CA GLU A 118 9.19 -1.07 -14.98
C GLU A 118 10.14 -1.97 -14.17
N LEU A 119 10.01 -1.97 -12.83
CA LEU A 119 10.85 -2.79 -11.95
C LEU A 119 10.42 -4.26 -11.93
N GLN A 120 9.12 -4.59 -11.95
CA GLN A 120 8.64 -5.97 -11.83
C GLN A 120 9.07 -6.83 -13.01
N GLU A 121 9.04 -6.33 -14.24
CA GLU A 121 9.55 -7.06 -15.40
C GLU A 121 11.04 -7.38 -15.23
N GLY A 122 11.86 -6.36 -14.96
CA GLY A 122 13.31 -6.56 -14.80
C GLY A 122 13.69 -7.43 -13.59
N ILE A 123 13.01 -7.28 -12.45
CA ILE A 123 13.27 -8.06 -11.24
C ILE A 123 12.87 -9.52 -11.43
N SER A 124 11.70 -9.79 -12.05
CA SER A 124 11.22 -11.15 -12.28
C SER A 124 12.16 -11.94 -13.19
N ASP A 125 12.73 -11.28 -14.19
CA ASP A 125 13.59 -11.92 -15.17
C ASP A 125 15.04 -12.05 -14.68
N SER A 126 15.56 -11.00 -14.04
CA SER A 126 16.99 -10.97 -13.70
C SER A 126 17.28 -11.37 -12.25
N LEU A 127 16.47 -10.96 -11.26
CA LEU A 127 16.79 -11.10 -9.84
C LEU A 127 15.95 -12.15 -9.09
N ALA A 128 15.17 -12.99 -9.78
CA ALA A 128 14.37 -14.02 -9.15
C ALA A 128 15.22 -14.94 -8.22
N GLY A 129 14.81 -15.09 -6.96
CA GLY A 129 15.51 -15.84 -5.92
C GLY A 129 16.82 -15.20 -5.41
N ARG A 130 17.16 -13.99 -5.86
CA ARG A 130 18.36 -13.24 -5.47
C ARG A 130 18.06 -12.00 -4.65
N CYS A 131 16.83 -11.50 -4.70
CA CYS A 131 16.45 -10.27 -4.00
C CYS A 131 15.23 -10.45 -3.10
N GLY A 132 15.23 -9.69 -2.00
CA GLY A 132 14.03 -9.41 -1.21
C GLY A 132 13.33 -8.18 -1.79
N VAL A 133 12.02 -8.27 -2.01
CA VAL A 133 11.21 -7.20 -2.60
C VAL A 133 10.26 -6.64 -1.54
N ILE A 134 10.32 -5.34 -1.30
CA ILE A 134 9.61 -4.68 -0.20
C ILE A 134 8.80 -3.52 -0.76
N GLU A 135 7.51 -3.49 -0.45
CA GLU A 135 6.63 -2.39 -0.79
C GLU A 135 6.53 -1.40 0.36
N MET A 136 6.75 -0.12 0.06
CA MET A 136 6.66 0.97 1.03
C MET A 136 5.61 1.97 0.59
N LEU A 137 4.59 2.17 1.45
CA LEU A 137 3.47 3.09 1.21
C LEU A 137 3.62 4.40 2.01
N SER A 138 2.65 5.31 1.88
CA SER A 138 2.57 6.51 2.72
C SER A 138 2.43 6.15 4.21
N LEU A 139 2.63 7.12 5.12
CA LEU A 139 2.55 6.88 6.55
C LEU A 139 1.22 6.28 6.97
N SER A 140 1.26 5.24 7.81
CA SER A 140 0.08 4.74 8.51
C SER A 140 -0.27 5.63 9.71
N GLN A 141 -1.51 5.49 10.25
CA GLN A 141 -1.87 6.16 11.51
C GLN A 141 -0.92 5.74 12.65
N ALA A 142 -0.55 4.46 12.69
CA ALA A 142 0.31 3.93 13.72
C ALA A 142 1.71 4.55 13.66
N GLU A 143 2.27 4.79 12.46
CA GLU A 143 3.54 5.50 12.29
C GLU A 143 3.42 7.00 12.66
N LYS A 144 2.32 7.67 12.27
CA LYS A 144 2.08 9.09 12.60
C LYS A 144 2.04 9.35 14.10
N TYR A 145 1.46 8.43 14.85
CA TYR A 145 1.21 8.59 16.29
C TYR A 145 2.13 7.72 17.17
N ALA A 146 3.14 7.10 16.54
CA ALA A 146 4.10 6.23 17.21
C ALA A 146 3.44 5.12 18.06
N TYR A 147 2.37 4.53 17.55
CA TYR A 147 1.71 3.38 18.17
C TYR A 147 2.59 2.13 18.09
N PRO A 148 2.31 1.05 18.84
CA PRO A 148 3.08 -0.18 18.72
C PRO A 148 3.07 -0.76 17.31
N ASN A 149 4.24 -1.18 16.81
CA ASN A 149 4.38 -1.84 15.52
C ASN A 149 3.99 -3.32 15.61
N ASN A 150 2.69 -3.61 15.51
CA ASN A 150 2.17 -4.97 15.55
C ASN A 150 1.48 -5.30 14.22
N LEU A 151 1.71 -6.51 13.72
CA LEU A 151 0.87 -7.03 12.64
C LEU A 151 -0.57 -7.13 13.13
N PHE A 152 -1.51 -6.67 12.32
CA PHE A 152 -2.95 -6.77 12.62
C PHE A 152 -3.34 -8.22 12.93
N SER A 153 -4.12 -8.39 13.96
CA SER A 153 -4.65 -9.69 14.38
C SER A 153 -6.12 -9.54 14.77
N ALA A 154 -6.95 -10.46 14.30
CA ALA A 154 -8.36 -10.55 14.70
C ALA A 154 -8.56 -11.24 16.07
N ASP A 155 -7.49 -11.61 16.75
CA ASP A 155 -7.54 -12.17 18.11
C ASP A 155 -7.95 -11.09 19.11
N ILE A 156 -9.17 -11.23 19.65
CA ILE A 156 -9.75 -10.26 20.56
C ILE A 156 -8.93 -10.06 21.84
N GLN A 157 -8.24 -11.11 22.32
CA GLN A 157 -7.42 -11.00 23.52
C GLN A 157 -6.17 -10.12 23.26
N LYS A 158 -5.58 -10.22 22.07
CA LYS A 158 -4.47 -9.35 21.65
C LYS A 158 -4.93 -7.91 21.50
N LEU A 159 -6.11 -7.69 20.91
CA LEU A 159 -6.69 -6.33 20.77
C LEU A 159 -7.00 -5.71 22.14
N ILE A 160 -7.59 -6.46 23.09
CA ILE A 160 -7.82 -6.01 24.46
C ILE A 160 -6.50 -5.70 25.19
N ALA A 161 -5.46 -6.54 25.01
CA ALA A 161 -4.15 -6.29 25.59
C ALA A 161 -3.50 -5.02 25.01
N LEU A 162 -3.64 -4.79 23.71
CA LEU A 162 -3.17 -3.59 23.04
C LEU A 162 -3.87 -2.33 23.53
N GLU A 163 -5.20 -2.35 23.66
CA GLU A 163 -6.00 -1.25 24.22
C GLU A 163 -5.55 -0.92 25.65
N ARG A 164 -5.40 -1.95 26.52
CA ARG A 164 -4.99 -1.80 27.91
C ARG A 164 -3.54 -1.32 28.09
N SER A 165 -2.70 -1.46 27.07
CA SER A 165 -1.29 -1.06 27.14
C SER A 165 -1.07 0.45 27.34
N LYS A 166 -2.12 1.27 27.11
CA LYS A 166 -2.08 2.75 27.13
C LYS A 166 -1.03 3.37 26.17
N LYS A 167 -0.51 2.56 25.25
CA LYS A 167 0.42 3.03 24.20
C LYS A 167 -0.29 3.62 23.00
N ILE A 168 -1.62 3.48 22.97
CA ILE A 168 -2.50 3.99 21.92
C ILE A 168 -3.51 4.92 22.59
N SER A 169 -3.70 6.10 22.02
CA SER A 169 -4.68 7.08 22.51
C SER A 169 -5.96 7.03 21.70
N TYR A 170 -7.08 7.20 22.39
CA TYR A 170 -8.38 7.40 21.74
C TYR A 170 -8.32 8.63 20.83
N ARG A 171 -8.99 8.48 19.69
CA ARG A 171 -9.14 9.54 18.70
C ARG A 171 -10.61 9.76 18.39
N THR A 172 -11.03 11.01 18.45
CA THR A 172 -12.38 11.41 18.10
C THR A 172 -12.64 11.21 16.61
N ARG A 173 -13.89 11.04 16.24
CA ARG A 173 -14.29 10.95 14.83
C ARG A 173 -13.80 12.16 14.01
N ARG A 174 -13.84 13.36 14.57
CA ARG A 174 -13.32 14.57 13.92
C ARG A 174 -11.81 14.46 13.63
N GLU A 175 -11.02 13.97 14.56
CA GLU A 175 -9.57 13.76 14.37
C GLU A 175 -9.30 12.69 13.31
N ILE A 176 -10.10 11.62 13.26
CA ILE A 176 -10.00 10.59 12.24
C ILE A 176 -10.29 11.19 10.84
N TYR A 177 -11.36 12.00 10.71
CA TYR A 177 -11.65 12.66 9.44
C TYR A 177 -10.62 13.72 9.05
N GLN A 178 -9.94 14.35 10.01
CA GLN A 178 -8.78 15.19 9.72
C GLN A 178 -7.62 14.38 9.14
N ASP A 179 -7.37 13.16 9.65
CA ASP A 179 -6.38 12.26 9.06
C ASP A 179 -6.76 11.77 7.68
N ILE A 180 -8.03 11.40 7.49
CA ILE A 180 -8.58 11.01 6.18
C ILE A 180 -8.36 12.13 5.16
N PHE A 181 -8.65 13.37 5.54
CA PHE A 181 -8.52 14.53 4.69
C PHE A 181 -7.07 14.89 4.36
N ASN A 182 -6.17 14.78 5.33
CA ASN A 182 -4.75 15.09 5.15
C ASN A 182 -3.97 13.97 4.45
N GLY A 183 -4.40 12.72 4.60
CA GLY A 183 -3.69 11.55 4.09
C GLY A 183 -2.44 11.18 4.89
N GLY A 184 -1.57 10.39 4.27
CA GLY A 184 -0.36 9.84 4.90
C GLY A 184 0.95 10.32 4.28
N MET A 185 0.95 11.36 3.44
CA MET A 185 2.21 11.85 2.84
C MET A 185 3.09 12.52 3.90
N PRO A 186 4.39 12.12 4.01
CA PRO A 186 5.27 12.62 5.07
C PRO A 186 5.38 14.14 5.15
N ASP A 187 5.53 14.82 4.02
CA ASP A 187 5.71 16.28 3.98
C ASP A 187 4.46 17.06 4.44
N ILE A 188 3.28 16.48 4.22
CA ILE A 188 2.02 17.05 4.73
C ILE A 188 1.94 16.85 6.24
N PHE A 189 2.22 15.63 6.71
CA PHE A 189 2.13 15.31 8.13
C PHE A 189 3.16 16.08 8.97
N THR A 190 4.37 16.26 8.46
CA THR A 190 5.43 17.03 9.15
C THR A 190 5.23 18.56 9.05
N GLY A 191 4.26 19.03 8.26
CA GLY A 191 4.01 20.45 8.05
C GLY A 191 5.01 21.17 7.13
N ILE A 192 5.88 20.41 6.45
CA ILE A 192 6.83 20.96 5.46
C ILE A 192 6.07 21.54 4.27
N SER A 193 5.01 20.86 3.83
CA SER A 193 4.19 21.29 2.69
C SER A 193 2.74 21.51 3.09
N LYS A 194 2.12 22.57 2.52
CA LYS A 194 0.67 22.76 2.60
C LYS A 194 -0.02 21.73 1.69
N ARG A 195 -1.04 21.04 2.20
CA ARG A 195 -1.75 19.94 1.56
C ARG A 195 -2.14 20.21 0.11
N ASP A 196 -2.82 21.31 -0.16
CA ASP A 196 -3.37 21.57 -1.50
C ASP A 196 -2.27 21.90 -2.52
N ILE A 197 -1.22 22.61 -2.08
CA ILE A 197 -0.03 22.86 -2.92
C ILE A 197 0.69 21.55 -3.23
N TYR A 198 0.84 20.70 -2.21
CA TYR A 198 1.50 19.40 -2.36
C TYR A 198 0.75 18.50 -3.33
N PHE A 199 -0.56 18.26 -3.11
CA PHE A 199 -1.32 17.38 -3.99
C PHE A 199 -1.49 17.94 -5.40
N LYS A 200 -1.58 19.26 -5.56
CA LYS A 200 -1.54 19.88 -6.89
C LYS A 200 -0.26 19.51 -7.62
N ALA A 201 0.90 19.75 -7.00
CA ALA A 201 2.19 19.42 -7.59
C ALA A 201 2.33 17.89 -7.83
N TYR A 202 1.85 17.07 -6.90
CA TYR A 202 1.89 15.61 -7.01
C TYR A 202 1.09 15.10 -8.21
N VAL A 203 -0.12 15.61 -8.43
CA VAL A 203 -0.94 15.26 -9.60
C VAL A 203 -0.29 15.76 -10.89
N ASP A 204 0.08 17.05 -10.95
CA ASP A 204 0.62 17.68 -12.16
C ASP A 204 1.98 17.10 -12.58
N THR A 205 2.84 16.72 -11.63
CA THR A 205 4.22 16.32 -11.94
C THR A 205 4.43 14.83 -11.95
N TYR A 206 3.73 14.07 -11.09
CA TYR A 206 3.94 12.64 -10.95
C TYR A 206 2.90 11.83 -11.71
N ILE A 207 1.63 12.00 -11.36
CA ILE A 207 0.58 11.15 -11.95
C ILE A 207 0.50 11.38 -13.46
N GLU A 208 0.67 12.62 -13.90
CA GLU A 208 0.64 12.92 -15.32
C GLU A 208 1.91 12.47 -16.05
N LYS A 209 3.10 12.70 -15.50
CA LYS A 209 4.36 12.32 -16.17
C LYS A 209 4.56 10.82 -16.33
N ASP A 210 4.32 10.05 -15.28
CA ASP A 210 4.56 8.61 -15.32
C ASP A 210 3.47 7.91 -16.15
N VAL A 211 2.25 8.44 -16.11
CA VAL A 211 1.15 7.97 -16.95
C VAL A 211 1.32 8.43 -18.41
N ARG A 212 1.83 9.66 -18.66
CA ARG A 212 2.10 10.14 -20.03
C ARG A 212 3.05 9.25 -20.81
N LYS A 213 4.05 8.65 -20.18
CA LYS A 213 4.97 7.71 -20.85
C LYS A 213 4.22 6.46 -21.38
N LEU A 214 3.07 6.16 -20.80
CA LEU A 214 2.26 4.98 -21.06
C LEU A 214 0.99 5.29 -21.88
N ILE A 215 0.66 6.59 -22.09
CA ILE A 215 -0.55 7.07 -22.75
C ILE A 215 -0.16 8.00 -23.91
N ALA A 216 -0.94 7.98 -24.99
CA ALA A 216 -0.78 8.94 -26.09
C ALA A 216 -1.05 10.39 -25.63
N ALA A 217 -0.28 11.35 -26.13
CA ALA A 217 -0.30 12.77 -25.69
C ALA A 217 -1.68 13.46 -25.80
N SER A 218 -2.61 12.94 -26.61
CA SER A 218 -3.95 13.50 -26.80
C SER A 218 -4.94 13.25 -25.65
N SER A 219 -4.55 12.51 -24.62
CA SER A 219 -5.45 11.98 -23.58
C SER A 219 -5.27 12.61 -22.19
N GLU A 220 -4.54 13.74 -22.05
CA GLU A 220 -4.24 14.33 -20.73
C GLU A 220 -5.48 14.79 -19.97
N ILE A 221 -6.37 15.51 -20.65
CA ILE A 221 -7.63 15.98 -20.05
C ILE A 221 -8.51 14.80 -19.66
N GLN A 222 -8.57 13.78 -20.51
CA GLN A 222 -9.32 12.55 -20.23
C GLN A 222 -8.74 11.82 -19.03
N PHE A 223 -7.41 11.78 -18.89
CA PHE A 223 -6.78 11.14 -17.73
C PHE A 223 -7.04 11.89 -16.43
N ARG A 224 -7.03 13.22 -16.43
CA ARG A 224 -7.42 14.04 -15.26
C ARG A 224 -8.87 13.76 -14.84
N ASN A 225 -9.78 13.72 -15.81
CA ASN A 225 -11.17 13.37 -15.57
C ASN A 225 -11.30 11.93 -15.05
N PHE A 226 -10.56 10.99 -15.65
CA PHE A 226 -10.52 9.60 -15.24
C PHE A 226 -10.13 9.44 -13.76
N ILE A 227 -8.99 10.03 -13.32
CA ILE A 227 -8.53 9.85 -11.94
C ILE A 227 -9.51 10.48 -10.93
N SER A 228 -10.17 11.59 -11.29
CA SER A 228 -11.21 12.20 -10.46
C SER A 228 -12.46 11.31 -10.37
N ILE A 229 -12.90 10.70 -11.48
CA ILE A 229 -14.03 9.75 -11.49
C ILE A 229 -13.68 8.51 -10.68
N VAL A 230 -12.45 7.99 -10.80
CA VAL A 230 -11.95 6.87 -10.02
C VAL A 230 -11.95 7.20 -8.53
N ALA A 231 -11.55 8.42 -8.13
CA ALA A 231 -11.58 8.85 -6.74
C ALA A 231 -13.00 8.90 -6.15
N LEU A 232 -13.97 9.34 -6.93
CA LEU A 232 -15.40 9.36 -6.53
C LEU A 232 -15.98 7.95 -6.35
N ARG A 233 -15.28 6.90 -6.79
CA ARG A 233 -15.72 5.49 -6.71
C ARG A 233 -14.90 4.68 -5.69
N THR A 234 -14.16 5.33 -4.82
CA THR A 234 -13.47 4.61 -3.73
C THR A 234 -14.47 3.85 -2.86
N ALA A 235 -14.07 2.66 -2.38
CA ALA A 235 -14.90 1.69 -1.65
C ALA A 235 -16.10 1.12 -2.45
N GLN A 236 -16.06 1.16 -3.79
CA GLN A 236 -17.09 0.59 -4.66
C GLN A 236 -16.53 -0.53 -5.52
N GLU A 237 -17.41 -1.42 -5.99
CA GLU A 237 -17.05 -2.41 -7.02
C GLU A 237 -16.61 -1.70 -8.30
N LEU A 238 -15.57 -2.23 -8.93
CA LEU A 238 -14.95 -1.66 -10.12
C LEU A 238 -15.70 -2.08 -11.39
N HIS A 239 -16.45 -1.15 -11.97
CA HIS A 239 -17.16 -1.32 -13.22
C HIS A 239 -16.49 -0.53 -14.35
N TYR A 240 -15.63 -1.20 -15.12
CA TYR A 240 -14.83 -0.57 -16.18
C TYR A 240 -15.66 0.14 -17.25
N ASP A 241 -16.80 -0.47 -17.67
CA ASP A 241 -17.68 0.09 -18.71
C ASP A 241 -18.30 1.42 -18.27
N GLU A 242 -18.68 1.51 -17.01
CA GLU A 242 -19.28 2.72 -16.44
C GLU A 242 -18.24 3.85 -16.32
N ILE A 243 -17.04 3.55 -15.83
CA ILE A 243 -15.94 4.53 -15.75
C ILE A 243 -15.57 4.99 -17.16
N ALA A 244 -15.38 4.07 -18.09
CA ALA A 244 -15.02 4.37 -19.48
C ALA A 244 -16.04 5.32 -20.14
N ARG A 245 -17.33 5.05 -19.95
CA ARG A 245 -18.44 5.87 -20.47
C ARG A 245 -18.41 7.28 -19.88
N ASN A 246 -18.21 7.40 -18.56
CA ASN A 246 -18.21 8.69 -17.88
C ASN A 246 -16.99 9.56 -18.25
N VAL A 247 -15.89 8.95 -18.63
CA VAL A 247 -14.65 9.63 -19.07
C VAL A 247 -14.67 9.93 -20.58
N GLY A 248 -15.40 9.16 -21.36
CA GLY A 248 -15.37 9.22 -22.83
C GLY A 248 -14.15 8.50 -23.43
N ILE A 249 -13.77 7.34 -22.86
CA ILE A 249 -12.69 6.46 -23.35
C ILE A 249 -13.21 5.06 -23.61
N ASP A 250 -12.45 4.25 -24.33
CA ASP A 250 -12.79 2.84 -24.50
C ASP A 250 -12.44 2.01 -23.23
N VAL A 251 -13.11 0.86 -23.08
CA VAL A 251 -12.97 -0.03 -21.92
C VAL A 251 -11.54 -0.58 -21.77
N ARG A 252 -10.86 -0.83 -22.89
CA ARG A 252 -9.48 -1.35 -22.88
C ARG A 252 -8.52 -0.31 -22.32
N THR A 253 -8.68 0.95 -22.71
CA THR A 253 -7.95 2.09 -22.15
C THR A 253 -8.24 2.26 -20.66
N CYS A 254 -9.50 2.16 -20.24
CA CYS A 254 -9.87 2.21 -18.82
C CYS A 254 -9.17 1.11 -18.02
N LYS A 255 -9.19 -0.15 -18.47
CA LYS A 255 -8.49 -1.26 -17.83
C LYS A 255 -7.00 -1.01 -17.72
N LYS A 256 -6.36 -0.53 -18.78
CA LYS A 256 -4.94 -0.17 -18.77
C LYS A 256 -4.64 0.91 -17.73
N TRP A 257 -5.45 1.96 -17.65
CA TRP A 257 -5.24 3.05 -16.72
C TRP A 257 -5.48 2.64 -15.25
N ILE A 258 -6.47 1.81 -14.97
CA ILE A 258 -6.67 1.21 -13.65
C ILE A 258 -5.46 0.36 -13.25
N SER A 259 -4.96 -0.49 -14.16
CA SER A 259 -3.75 -1.29 -13.89
C SER A 259 -2.53 -0.43 -13.57
N ILE A 260 -2.37 0.72 -14.25
CA ILE A 260 -1.30 1.68 -13.96
C ILE A 260 -1.47 2.28 -12.55
N LEU A 261 -2.69 2.69 -12.16
CA LEU A 261 -2.94 3.23 -10.82
C LEU A 261 -2.67 2.18 -9.73
N GLU A 262 -3.05 0.92 -9.95
CA GLU A 262 -2.78 -0.19 -9.02
C GLU A 262 -1.28 -0.46 -8.90
N THR A 263 -0.58 -0.61 -10.02
CA THR A 263 0.86 -0.90 -10.02
C THR A 263 1.71 0.27 -9.52
N SER A 264 1.21 1.50 -9.62
CA SER A 264 1.86 2.69 -9.03
C SER A 264 1.57 2.87 -7.54
N GLY A 265 0.79 1.97 -6.92
CA GLY A 265 0.43 2.05 -5.50
C GLY A 265 -0.49 3.23 -5.15
N ILE A 266 -1.26 3.75 -6.11
CA ILE A 266 -2.26 4.80 -5.90
C ILE A 266 -3.57 4.19 -5.41
N ILE A 267 -3.97 3.07 -6.01
CA ILE A 267 -5.17 2.32 -5.63
C ILE A 267 -4.81 0.88 -5.25
N TYR A 268 -5.70 0.27 -4.49
CA TYR A 268 -5.69 -1.15 -4.13
C TYR A 268 -6.99 -1.80 -4.59
N LEU A 269 -6.90 -2.97 -5.21
CA LEU A 269 -8.05 -3.75 -5.65
C LEU A 269 -8.27 -4.92 -4.68
N LEU A 270 -9.26 -4.78 -3.81
CA LEU A 270 -9.68 -5.80 -2.86
C LEU A 270 -10.52 -6.85 -3.57
N GLN A 271 -10.05 -8.09 -3.59
CA GLN A 271 -10.69 -9.19 -4.30
C GLN A 271 -11.89 -9.74 -3.51
N PRO A 272 -12.93 -10.24 -4.19
CA PRO A 272 -14.02 -10.94 -3.53
C PRO A 272 -13.53 -12.28 -2.96
N TYR A 273 -14.03 -12.65 -1.77
CA TYR A 273 -13.81 -13.99 -1.22
C TYR A 273 -14.71 -15.00 -1.91
N MET A 274 -14.12 -16.07 -2.41
CA MET A 274 -14.84 -17.22 -2.97
C MET A 274 -14.12 -18.50 -2.60
N ALA A 275 -14.88 -19.53 -2.21
CA ALA A 275 -14.32 -20.85 -1.89
C ALA A 275 -13.59 -21.47 -3.09
N ASN A 276 -14.03 -21.19 -4.32
CA ASN A 276 -13.34 -21.57 -5.56
C ASN A 276 -12.55 -20.39 -6.12
N ILE A 277 -11.21 -20.53 -6.18
CA ILE A 277 -10.28 -19.49 -6.66
C ILE A 277 -10.60 -19.03 -8.09
N SER A 278 -11.02 -19.95 -8.97
CA SER A 278 -11.37 -19.60 -10.36
C SER A 278 -12.52 -18.58 -10.44
N ASN A 279 -13.45 -18.61 -9.49
CA ASN A 279 -14.57 -17.67 -9.44
C ASN A 279 -14.19 -16.29 -8.90
N ARG A 280 -13.08 -16.16 -8.16
CA ARG A 280 -12.55 -14.86 -7.67
C ARG A 280 -12.15 -13.94 -8.83
N ILE A 281 -11.61 -14.51 -9.89
CA ILE A 281 -11.08 -13.77 -11.05
C ILE A 281 -12.21 -13.15 -11.88
N ILE A 282 -13.43 -13.72 -11.82
CA ILE A 282 -14.57 -13.33 -12.66
C ILE A 282 -15.40 -12.20 -12.03
N LYS A 283 -15.39 -12.06 -10.70
CA LYS A 283 -16.15 -11.01 -10.01
C LYS A 283 -15.35 -9.71 -9.90
N ALA A 284 -16.07 -8.58 -9.95
CA ALA A 284 -15.46 -7.26 -9.84
C ALA A 284 -14.78 -7.08 -8.47
N PRO A 285 -13.53 -6.57 -8.40
CA PRO A 285 -12.92 -6.18 -7.14
C PRO A 285 -13.54 -4.87 -6.62
N LYS A 286 -13.45 -4.62 -5.31
CA LYS A 286 -13.66 -3.28 -4.75
C LYS A 286 -12.36 -2.46 -4.86
N MET A 287 -12.50 -1.18 -5.14
CA MET A 287 -11.37 -0.28 -5.36
C MET A 287 -11.22 0.71 -4.20
N TYR A 288 -9.99 0.85 -3.70
CA TYR A 288 -9.64 1.77 -2.62
C TYR A 288 -8.43 2.60 -2.95
N PHE A 289 -8.45 3.90 -2.64
CA PHE A 289 -7.23 4.72 -2.66
C PHE A 289 -6.34 4.37 -1.47
N LEU A 290 -5.03 4.21 -1.70
CA LEU A 290 -4.06 3.93 -0.63
C LEU A 290 -3.65 5.18 0.15
N ASP A 291 -3.90 6.37 -0.40
CA ASP A 291 -3.79 7.64 0.31
C ASP A 291 -5.13 8.38 0.26
N THR A 292 -5.80 8.48 1.41
CA THR A 292 -7.12 9.13 1.51
C THR A 292 -7.07 10.63 1.29
N GLY A 293 -5.93 11.28 1.58
CA GLY A 293 -5.74 12.71 1.33
C GLY A 293 -5.67 13.04 -0.16
N LEU A 294 -4.98 12.20 -0.94
CA LEU A 294 -5.00 12.29 -2.40
C LEU A 294 -6.42 12.06 -2.95
N CYS A 295 -7.14 11.07 -2.43
CA CYS A 295 -8.52 10.79 -2.81
C CYS A 295 -9.42 12.02 -2.54
N ALA A 296 -9.33 12.60 -1.34
CA ALA A 296 -10.10 13.79 -0.94
C ALA A 296 -9.77 15.01 -1.81
N TYR A 297 -8.49 15.19 -2.16
CA TYR A 297 -8.05 16.25 -3.07
C TYR A 297 -8.63 16.08 -4.49
N LEU A 298 -8.59 14.88 -5.04
CA LEU A 298 -9.15 14.58 -6.37
C LEU A 298 -10.68 14.73 -6.42
N CYS A 299 -11.37 14.44 -5.31
CA CYS A 299 -12.80 14.68 -5.13
C CYS A 299 -13.14 16.16 -4.83
N LYS A 300 -12.13 17.03 -4.70
CA LYS A 300 -12.26 18.48 -4.42
C LYS A 300 -13.00 18.80 -3.11
N TRP A 301 -12.82 17.98 -2.08
CA TRP A 301 -13.32 18.30 -0.75
C TRP A 301 -12.53 19.46 -0.15
N PRO A 302 -13.19 20.54 0.31
CA PRO A 302 -12.51 21.76 0.76
C PRO A 302 -11.88 21.60 2.15
N ASP A 303 -12.51 20.81 3.03
CA ASP A 303 -12.06 20.58 4.40
C ASP A 303 -12.56 19.25 4.96
N ALA A 304 -12.04 18.85 6.12
CA ALA A 304 -12.35 17.61 6.79
C ALA A 304 -13.79 17.58 7.35
N GLU A 305 -14.36 18.73 7.72
CA GLU A 305 -15.69 18.81 8.30
C GLU A 305 -16.77 18.54 7.23
N MET A 306 -16.60 19.11 6.04
CA MET A 306 -17.49 18.84 4.91
C MET A 306 -17.36 17.39 4.45
N LEU A 307 -16.15 16.83 4.43
CA LEU A 307 -15.91 15.42 4.12
C LEU A 307 -16.61 14.50 5.12
N GLU A 308 -16.56 14.81 6.41
CA GLU A 308 -17.23 14.03 7.47
C GLU A 308 -18.75 14.01 7.31
N LYS A 309 -19.34 15.11 6.81
CA LYS A 309 -20.80 15.29 6.71
C LYS A 309 -21.38 14.92 5.35
N CYS A 310 -20.55 14.64 4.35
CA CYS A 310 -21.01 14.37 3.00
C CYS A 310 -21.55 12.94 2.82
N ALA A 311 -22.26 12.70 1.70
CA ALA A 311 -22.78 11.38 1.35
C ALA A 311 -21.69 10.32 1.18
N MET A 312 -20.46 10.71 0.84
CA MET A 312 -19.33 9.80 0.67
C MET A 312 -18.54 9.53 1.97
N SER A 313 -18.95 10.13 3.09
CA SER A 313 -18.19 10.01 4.36
C SER A 313 -17.93 8.55 4.76
N GLY A 314 -18.94 7.67 4.64
CA GLY A 314 -18.79 6.23 4.89
C GLY A 314 -17.75 5.57 3.98
N ALA A 315 -17.77 5.88 2.68
CA ALA A 315 -16.81 5.34 1.72
C ALA A 315 -15.37 5.79 2.02
N PHE A 316 -15.16 7.04 2.44
CA PHE A 316 -13.87 7.52 2.88
C PHE A 316 -13.39 6.87 4.17
N TYR A 317 -14.30 6.63 5.12
CA TYR A 317 -13.98 5.93 6.36
C TYR A 317 -13.58 4.47 6.10
N GLU A 318 -14.32 3.77 5.24
CA GLU A 318 -14.00 2.41 4.78
C GLU A 318 -12.65 2.38 4.04
N THR A 319 -12.43 3.33 3.12
CA THR A 319 -11.15 3.47 2.40
C THR A 319 -9.98 3.66 3.36
N TYR A 320 -10.14 4.50 4.37
CA TYR A 320 -9.12 4.72 5.39
C TYR A 320 -8.76 3.43 6.11
N ILE A 321 -9.75 2.68 6.63
CA ILE A 321 -9.52 1.43 7.35
C ILE A 321 -8.84 0.38 6.46
N VAL A 322 -9.36 0.17 5.25
CA VAL A 322 -8.74 -0.78 4.31
C VAL A 322 -7.32 -0.36 3.96
N SER A 323 -7.06 0.92 3.71
CA SER A 323 -5.71 1.42 3.40
C SER A 323 -4.75 1.25 4.57
N GLU A 324 -5.20 1.46 5.82
CA GLU A 324 -4.37 1.26 7.02
C GLU A 324 -4.01 -0.22 7.21
N LEU A 325 -4.97 -1.14 7.01
CA LEU A 325 -4.69 -2.57 7.03
C LEU A 325 -3.70 -2.98 5.93
N VAL A 326 -3.87 -2.50 4.71
CA VAL A 326 -2.95 -2.77 3.59
C VAL A 326 -1.53 -2.28 3.93
N LYS A 327 -1.38 -1.07 4.49
CA LYS A 327 -0.09 -0.54 4.95
C LYS A 327 0.53 -1.39 6.05
N ASN A 328 -0.30 -1.83 7.02
CA ASN A 328 0.14 -2.69 8.11
C ASN A 328 0.72 -4.01 7.59
N PHE A 329 0.03 -4.69 6.67
CA PHE A 329 0.52 -5.95 6.09
C PHE A 329 1.83 -5.75 5.32
N TYR A 330 1.92 -4.75 4.45
CA TYR A 330 3.16 -4.49 3.72
C TYR A 330 4.33 -4.12 4.64
N ALA A 331 4.08 -3.32 5.68
CA ALA A 331 5.12 -2.98 6.66
C ALA A 331 5.71 -4.22 7.37
N HIS A 332 4.93 -5.30 7.49
CA HIS A 332 5.37 -6.58 8.06
C HIS A 332 5.77 -7.62 7.01
N GLY A 333 6.04 -7.20 5.78
CA GLY A 333 6.49 -8.11 4.70
C GLY A 333 5.43 -9.12 4.25
N LYS A 334 4.14 -8.84 4.50
CA LYS A 334 3.02 -9.69 4.08
C LYS A 334 2.35 -9.12 2.84
N THR A 335 1.82 -9.99 1.98
CA THR A 335 1.04 -9.59 0.81
C THR A 335 -0.44 -9.45 1.20
N PRO A 336 -1.03 -8.23 1.26
CA PRO A 336 -2.41 -8.07 1.72
C PRO A 336 -3.44 -8.90 0.94
N LYS A 337 -3.20 -9.14 -0.35
CA LYS A 337 -4.07 -9.95 -1.23
C LYS A 337 -4.21 -11.42 -0.80
N ASP A 338 -3.33 -11.92 0.07
CA ASP A 338 -3.40 -13.29 0.59
C ASP A 338 -4.33 -13.38 1.82
N PHE A 339 -4.61 -12.23 2.48
CA PHE A 339 -5.30 -12.17 3.76
C PHE A 339 -6.60 -11.37 3.72
N LEU A 340 -6.71 -10.37 2.86
CA LEU A 340 -7.82 -9.41 2.84
C LEU A 340 -8.71 -9.63 1.62
N PHE A 341 -10.00 -9.81 1.87
CA PHE A 341 -11.03 -10.01 0.86
C PHE A 341 -12.30 -9.25 1.28
N TYR A 342 -13.22 -9.02 0.36
CA TYR A 342 -14.59 -8.65 0.69
C TYR A 342 -15.55 -9.80 0.33
N TYR A 343 -16.77 -9.78 0.85
CA TYR A 343 -17.77 -10.76 0.49
C TYR A 343 -19.03 -10.07 -0.05
N ARG A 344 -19.56 -10.57 -1.15
CA ARG A 344 -20.87 -10.19 -1.65
C ARG A 344 -21.50 -11.37 -2.38
N ASP A 345 -22.79 -11.66 -2.10
CA ASP A 345 -23.53 -12.73 -2.75
C ASP A 345 -24.50 -12.20 -3.83
N THR A 346 -25.23 -13.12 -4.45
CA THR A 346 -26.24 -12.80 -5.47
C THR A 346 -27.43 -12.02 -4.90
N ASP A 347 -27.71 -12.18 -3.61
CA ASP A 347 -28.78 -11.48 -2.88
C ASP A 347 -28.33 -10.10 -2.38
N GLN A 348 -27.18 -9.61 -2.84
CA GLN A 348 -26.58 -8.34 -2.48
C GLN A 348 -26.24 -8.21 -0.99
N LYS A 349 -26.11 -9.33 -0.27
CA LYS A 349 -25.59 -9.33 1.10
C LYS A 349 -24.08 -9.18 1.04
N GLU A 350 -23.59 -8.16 1.71
CA GLU A 350 -22.18 -7.77 1.68
C GLU A 350 -21.58 -7.78 3.09
N ILE A 351 -20.30 -8.18 3.19
CA ILE A 351 -19.43 -7.97 4.35
C ILE A 351 -18.26 -7.15 3.83
N ASP A 352 -18.02 -6.01 4.47
CA ASP A 352 -17.06 -5.00 4.00
C ASP A 352 -15.65 -5.58 3.85
N LEU A 353 -15.21 -6.43 4.81
CA LEU A 353 -13.90 -7.06 4.80
C LEU A 353 -13.95 -8.45 5.44
N LEU A 354 -13.21 -9.40 4.88
CA LEU A 354 -12.85 -10.67 5.48
C LEU A 354 -11.35 -10.72 5.70
N TYR A 355 -10.93 -10.92 6.93
CA TYR A 355 -9.55 -11.27 7.24
C TYR A 355 -9.41 -12.78 7.29
N VAL A 356 -8.58 -13.33 6.42
CA VAL A 356 -8.36 -14.78 6.24
C VAL A 356 -6.94 -15.11 6.68
N ASP A 357 -6.81 -16.01 7.67
CA ASP A 357 -5.52 -16.50 8.14
C ASP A 357 -5.54 -18.03 8.23
N GLY A 358 -4.97 -18.66 7.22
CA GLY A 358 -5.07 -20.11 7.02
C GLY A 358 -6.53 -20.55 6.80
N SER A 359 -7.06 -21.39 7.70
CA SER A 359 -8.46 -21.84 7.68
C SER A 359 -9.40 -20.88 8.43
N ASN A 360 -8.89 -19.89 9.14
CA ASN A 360 -9.66 -18.99 9.99
C ASN A 360 -10.15 -17.79 9.19
N ILE A 361 -11.42 -17.43 9.37
CA ILE A 361 -12.02 -16.27 8.72
C ILE A 361 -12.67 -15.39 9.79
N CYS A 362 -12.22 -14.14 9.85
CA CYS A 362 -12.82 -13.10 10.66
C CYS A 362 -13.64 -12.17 9.76
N PRO A 363 -14.97 -12.14 9.87
CA PRO A 363 -15.78 -11.14 9.20
C PRO A 363 -15.64 -9.79 9.91
N ILE A 364 -15.44 -8.74 9.10
CA ILE A 364 -15.24 -7.38 9.57
C ILE A 364 -16.24 -6.46 8.87
N GLU A 365 -17.00 -5.73 9.64
CA GLU A 365 -17.89 -4.68 9.16
C GLU A 365 -17.30 -3.32 9.54
N ILE A 366 -17.41 -2.33 8.65
CA ILE A 366 -16.84 -1.01 8.84
C ILE A 366 -17.97 0.02 8.91
N LYS A 367 -18.05 0.75 10.01
CA LYS A 367 -19.11 1.74 10.23
C LYS A 367 -18.54 3.00 10.85
N GLN A 368 -18.85 4.16 10.27
CA GLN A 368 -18.41 5.46 10.79
C GLN A 368 -19.12 5.90 12.08
N GLY A 369 -20.27 5.30 12.40
CA GLY A 369 -21.07 5.63 13.61
C GLY A 369 -20.69 4.74 14.78
N ILE A 370 -20.94 5.20 16.00
CA ILE A 370 -20.67 4.44 17.24
C ILE A 370 -21.76 3.39 17.45
N ALA A 371 -21.35 2.14 17.64
CA ALA A 371 -22.18 1.00 18.00
C ALA A 371 -23.49 0.86 17.16
N PRO A 372 -23.40 0.82 15.82
CA PRO A 372 -24.58 0.81 14.96
C PRO A 372 -25.37 -0.50 15.13
N LYS A 373 -26.67 -0.37 15.37
CA LYS A 373 -27.56 -1.53 15.46
C LYS A 373 -27.55 -2.33 14.15
N LYS A 374 -27.53 -3.67 14.25
CA LYS A 374 -27.56 -4.60 13.12
C LYS A 374 -26.30 -4.56 12.20
N ALA A 375 -25.18 -4.06 12.69
CA ALA A 375 -23.93 -4.04 11.91
C ALA A 375 -23.54 -5.46 11.44
N THR A 376 -23.79 -6.47 12.24
CA THR A 376 -23.38 -7.86 12.00
C THR A 376 -24.42 -8.72 11.27
N LYS A 377 -25.51 -8.12 10.76
CA LYS A 377 -26.66 -8.85 10.17
C LYS A 377 -26.28 -9.80 9.03
N ASN A 378 -25.22 -9.49 8.31
CA ASN A 378 -24.77 -10.25 7.14
C ASN A 378 -23.73 -11.33 7.49
N PHE A 379 -23.20 -11.41 8.72
CA PHE A 379 -22.15 -12.38 9.05
C PHE A 379 -22.64 -13.84 8.91
N SER A 380 -23.92 -14.12 9.19
CA SER A 380 -24.52 -15.43 9.02
C SER A 380 -24.55 -15.95 7.57
N VAL A 381 -24.29 -15.11 6.56
CA VAL A 381 -24.19 -15.60 5.17
C VAL A 381 -23.00 -16.53 4.94
N LEU A 382 -22.02 -16.50 5.85
CA LEU A 382 -20.83 -17.35 5.78
C LEU A 382 -21.09 -18.77 6.29
N ASP A 383 -22.13 -19.00 7.09
CA ASP A 383 -22.45 -20.30 7.71
C ASP A 383 -22.65 -21.40 6.65
N LYS A 384 -23.16 -21.01 5.46
CA LYS A 384 -23.39 -21.93 4.33
C LYS A 384 -22.11 -22.56 3.73
N TYR A 385 -20.92 -22.00 4.06
CA TYR A 385 -19.67 -22.48 3.47
C TYR A 385 -18.89 -23.44 4.38
N HIS A 386 -19.39 -23.74 5.59
CA HIS A 386 -18.70 -24.57 6.57
C HIS A 386 -17.27 -24.11 6.88
N LEU A 387 -17.05 -22.79 6.88
CA LEU A 387 -15.78 -22.16 7.17
C LEU A 387 -15.56 -22.07 8.68
N ASN A 388 -14.29 -22.04 9.09
CA ASN A 388 -13.96 -21.76 10.49
C ASN A 388 -14.08 -20.25 10.77
N ILE A 389 -15.29 -19.81 11.08
CA ILE A 389 -15.57 -18.41 11.41
C ILE A 389 -15.07 -18.16 12.83
N THR A 390 -14.15 -17.21 12.95
CA THR A 390 -13.62 -16.76 14.24
C THR A 390 -14.41 -15.57 14.79
N THR A 391 -13.79 -14.77 15.66
CA THR A 391 -14.38 -13.54 16.18
C THR A 391 -14.76 -12.59 15.05
N GLY A 392 -16.02 -12.15 15.03
CA GLY A 392 -16.47 -11.08 14.15
C GLY A 392 -16.14 -9.71 14.73
N LEU A 393 -15.74 -8.76 13.88
CA LEU A 393 -15.36 -7.41 14.29
C LEU A 393 -16.24 -6.37 13.61
N VAL A 394 -16.60 -5.33 14.34
CA VAL A 394 -17.18 -4.10 13.81
C VAL A 394 -16.21 -2.96 14.12
N ILE A 395 -15.51 -2.47 13.10
CA ILE A 395 -14.59 -1.34 13.25
C ILE A 395 -15.40 -0.06 13.15
N ASP A 396 -15.40 0.72 14.22
CA ASP A 396 -16.16 1.95 14.31
C ASP A 396 -15.41 3.07 15.06
N SER A 397 -16.09 4.20 15.31
CA SER A 397 -15.53 5.34 16.05
C SER A 397 -15.74 5.25 17.57
N CYS A 398 -15.88 4.03 18.12
CA CYS A 398 -16.04 3.85 19.56
C CYS A 398 -14.74 4.19 20.32
N ASP A 399 -14.89 4.45 21.62
CA ASP A 399 -13.80 4.83 22.52
C ASP A 399 -13.06 3.63 23.13
N LYS A 400 -13.67 2.43 23.07
CA LYS A 400 -13.11 1.20 23.63
C LYS A 400 -13.76 -0.03 22.99
N ILE A 401 -13.09 -1.18 23.15
CA ILE A 401 -13.64 -2.48 22.75
C ILE A 401 -14.91 -2.79 23.56
N ARG A 402 -15.98 -3.20 22.87
CA ARG A 402 -17.25 -3.56 23.48
C ARG A 402 -17.81 -4.84 22.85
N PRO A 403 -18.27 -5.83 23.63
CA PRO A 403 -18.92 -7.00 23.06
C PRO A 403 -20.30 -6.63 22.46
N ILE A 404 -20.61 -7.22 21.33
CA ILE A 404 -21.96 -7.24 20.74
C ILE A 404 -22.67 -8.52 21.19
N ASN A 405 -21.94 -9.64 21.15
CA ASN A 405 -22.33 -10.94 21.67
C ASN A 405 -21.08 -11.75 22.05
N GLU A 406 -21.21 -13.04 22.33
CA GLU A 406 -20.08 -13.89 22.73
C GLU A 406 -18.92 -13.97 21.72
N GLN A 407 -19.20 -13.77 20.43
CA GLN A 407 -18.23 -13.95 19.34
C GLN A 407 -17.97 -12.68 18.54
N THR A 408 -18.64 -11.56 18.84
CA THR A 408 -18.53 -10.34 17.99
C THR A 408 -18.33 -9.11 18.85
N TYR A 409 -17.45 -8.21 18.40
CA TYR A 409 -17.04 -7.03 19.14
C TYR A 409 -17.01 -5.76 18.28
N TYR A 410 -17.40 -4.63 18.86
CA TYR A 410 -16.99 -3.33 18.36
C TYR A 410 -15.55 -3.09 18.73
N ILE A 411 -14.75 -2.64 17.78
CA ILE A 411 -13.36 -2.25 18.01
C ILE A 411 -13.09 -0.84 17.48
N PRO A 412 -12.35 -0.03 18.27
CA PRO A 412 -11.96 1.29 17.82
C PRO A 412 -11.03 1.26 16.60
N VAL A 413 -11.23 2.19 15.66
CA VAL A 413 -10.39 2.34 14.47
C VAL A 413 -8.91 2.56 14.76
N TYR A 414 -8.57 3.11 15.92
CA TYR A 414 -7.16 3.34 16.29
C TYR A 414 -6.42 2.07 16.74
N LEU A 415 -7.09 0.92 16.79
CA LEU A 415 -6.46 -0.39 17.10
C LEU A 415 -6.04 -1.20 15.84
N ILE A 416 -6.20 -0.63 14.63
CA ILE A 416 -5.83 -1.28 13.37
C ILE A 416 -4.50 -0.79 12.84
#